data_66d18e22b31eba0c5a70b83cd3c2ba84
#
_entry.id   66d18e22b31eba0c5a70b83cd3c2ba84
#
_cell.length_a   1.000
_cell.length_b   1.000
_cell.length_c   1.000
_cell.angle_alpha   90.00
_cell.angle_beta   90.00
_cell.angle_gamma   90.00
#
_symmetry.space_group_name_H-M   'P 1'
#
loop_
_entity.id
_entity.type
_entity.pdbx_description
1 polymer ?
#
loop_
_entity_poly.entity_id
_entity_poly.type
_entity_poly.pdbx_seq_one_letter_code
_entity_poly.pdbx_strand_id
1 'polypeptide(L)'
;MSYQTKLSNAQVESNFKQAAEQYAAFDVDIEKAVDAALSVPISLHCWQGDDVGGFETKDEAVEGGGIMATGNYPGKARNADELRQDIKKVCDLLPGPQRANIHAFYCETGDQVVARDELKPEHFSNWIAWGKEHNIGLDFNPTYFAHPKANDGFTLGHPNKEIRDF
;
A
#
# COMPACT_ATOMS: atom_id res chain seq x y z
N MET A 1 -21.81 1.53 -0.07
CA MET A 1 -22.62 2.75 0.12
C MET A 1 -22.01 3.83 -0.77
N SER A 2 -22.72 4.29 -1.81
CA SER A 2 -22.25 5.42 -2.59
C SER A 2 -22.48 6.69 -1.77
N TYR A 3 -21.44 7.38 -1.39
CA TYR A 3 -21.53 8.76 -0.92
C TYR A 3 -21.91 9.66 -2.10
N GLN A 4 -23.19 9.62 -2.49
CA GLN A 4 -23.70 10.64 -3.37
C GLN A 4 -23.84 11.92 -2.53
N THR A 5 -23.04 12.91 -2.87
CA THR A 5 -23.25 14.25 -2.35
C THR A 5 -24.66 14.69 -2.78
N LYS A 6 -25.49 15.08 -1.84
CA LYS A 6 -26.84 15.62 -2.12
C LYS A 6 -26.80 17.00 -2.78
N LEU A 7 -25.61 17.51 -3.10
CA LEU A 7 -25.39 18.83 -3.69
C LEU A 7 -25.56 18.76 -5.21
N SER A 8 -26.22 19.72 -5.79
CA SER A 8 -26.22 19.92 -7.25
C SER A 8 -24.87 20.44 -7.72
N ASN A 9 -24.53 20.25 -9.00
CA ASN A 9 -23.30 20.78 -9.58
C ASN A 9 -23.17 22.29 -9.36
N ALA A 10 -24.26 23.05 -9.49
CA ALA A 10 -24.26 24.49 -9.23
C ALA A 10 -23.89 24.83 -7.77
N GLN A 11 -24.31 24.02 -6.81
CA GLN A 11 -23.92 24.19 -5.41
C GLN A 11 -22.45 23.85 -5.18
N VAL A 12 -21.94 22.79 -5.83
CA VAL A 12 -20.51 22.43 -5.78
C VAL A 12 -19.64 23.55 -6.34
N GLU A 13 -20.00 24.09 -7.50
CA GLU A 13 -19.29 25.22 -8.12
C GLU A 13 -19.33 26.49 -7.27
N SER A 14 -20.50 26.81 -6.68
CA SER A 14 -20.62 27.94 -5.78
C SER A 14 -19.76 27.79 -4.54
N ASN A 15 -19.77 26.61 -3.93
CA ASN A 15 -18.94 26.32 -2.76
C ASN A 15 -17.44 26.40 -3.08
N PHE A 16 -17.03 25.92 -4.25
CA PHE A 16 -15.64 26.01 -4.72
C PHE A 16 -15.20 27.48 -4.87
N LYS A 17 -16.03 28.33 -5.48
CA LYS A 17 -15.73 29.76 -5.60
C LYS A 17 -15.55 30.44 -4.26
N GLN A 18 -16.47 30.17 -3.31
CA GLN A 18 -16.35 30.70 -1.95
C GLN A 18 -15.06 30.22 -1.24
N ALA A 19 -14.71 28.97 -1.41
CA ALA A 19 -13.45 28.45 -0.87
C ALA A 19 -12.25 29.15 -1.51
N ALA A 20 -12.24 29.33 -2.84
CA ALA A 20 -11.17 30.00 -3.55
C ALA A 20 -10.96 31.45 -3.06
N GLU A 21 -12.05 32.20 -2.81
CA GLU A 21 -11.98 33.55 -2.25
C GLU A 21 -11.35 33.55 -0.82
N GLN A 22 -11.72 32.58 0.01
CA GLN A 22 -11.18 32.44 1.37
C GLN A 22 -9.68 32.12 1.35
N TYR A 23 -9.26 31.21 0.49
CA TYR A 23 -7.84 30.83 0.36
C TYR A 23 -7.00 31.96 -0.27
N ALA A 24 -7.58 32.74 -1.19
CA ALA A 24 -6.91 33.88 -1.77
C ALA A 24 -6.54 34.96 -0.73
N ALA A 25 -7.31 35.08 0.36
CA ALA A 25 -6.97 35.98 1.48
C ALA A 25 -5.68 35.57 2.22
N PHE A 26 -5.17 34.36 1.98
CA PHE A 26 -3.90 33.83 2.51
C PHE A 26 -2.83 33.67 1.41
N ASP A 27 -2.99 34.37 0.28
CA ASP A 27 -2.12 34.27 -0.89
C ASP A 27 -2.03 32.85 -1.49
N VAL A 28 -3.07 32.03 -1.32
CA VAL A 28 -3.17 30.68 -1.90
C VAL A 28 -4.04 30.71 -3.13
N ASP A 29 -3.44 30.39 -4.27
CA ASP A 29 -4.12 30.05 -5.51
C ASP A 29 -4.58 28.58 -5.44
N ILE A 30 -5.89 28.39 -5.21
CA ILE A 30 -6.46 27.06 -4.97
C ILE A 30 -6.34 26.12 -6.19
N GLU A 31 -6.42 26.64 -7.41
CA GLU A 31 -6.30 25.81 -8.62
C GLU A 31 -4.87 25.28 -8.75
N LYS A 32 -3.87 26.14 -8.59
CA LYS A 32 -2.47 25.71 -8.58
C LYS A 32 -2.14 24.78 -7.43
N ALA A 33 -2.72 25.00 -6.25
CA ALA A 33 -2.53 24.12 -5.10
C ALA A 33 -3.09 22.71 -5.35
N VAL A 34 -4.28 22.63 -5.97
CA VAL A 34 -4.90 21.35 -6.36
C VAL A 34 -4.05 20.66 -7.43
N ASP A 35 -3.60 21.36 -8.47
CA ASP A 35 -2.75 20.81 -9.51
C ASP A 35 -1.42 20.29 -8.94
N ALA A 36 -0.82 21.05 -8.02
CA ALA A 36 0.40 20.63 -7.34
C ALA A 36 0.16 19.36 -6.50
N ALA A 37 -0.96 19.30 -5.75
CA ALA A 37 -1.32 18.11 -4.98
C ALA A 37 -1.56 16.88 -5.87
N LEU A 38 -2.25 17.06 -7.01
CA LEU A 38 -2.51 15.99 -7.98
C LEU A 38 -1.24 15.51 -8.71
N SER A 39 -0.18 16.28 -8.70
CA SER A 39 1.11 15.87 -9.28
C SER A 39 1.96 14.99 -8.36
N VAL A 40 1.61 14.92 -7.07
CA VAL A 40 2.35 14.13 -6.08
C VAL A 40 2.01 12.66 -6.19
N PRO A 41 2.98 11.75 -6.44
CA PRO A 41 2.72 10.33 -6.46
C PRO A 41 2.29 9.82 -5.08
N ILE A 42 1.18 9.08 -5.05
CA ILE A 42 0.70 8.44 -3.81
C ILE A 42 1.08 6.97 -3.83
N SER A 43 1.80 6.52 -2.80
CA SER A 43 2.15 5.12 -2.62
C SER A 43 1.12 4.42 -1.74
N LEU A 44 0.42 3.45 -2.33
CA LEU A 44 -0.59 2.64 -1.67
C LEU A 44 0.06 1.43 -1.01
N HIS A 45 -0.24 1.20 0.26
CA HIS A 45 0.24 0.01 0.96
C HIS A 45 -0.56 -1.22 0.56
N CYS A 46 0.13 -2.26 0.06
CA CYS A 46 -0.50 -3.50 -0.39
C CYS A 46 -1.24 -4.26 0.71
N TRP A 47 -0.79 -4.18 1.94
CA TRP A 47 -1.34 -4.88 3.10
C TRP A 47 -2.82 -4.58 3.39
N GLN A 48 -3.35 -3.50 2.87
CA GLN A 48 -4.77 -3.17 3.07
C GLN A 48 -5.71 -4.09 2.29
N GLY A 49 -5.23 -4.74 1.26
CA GLY A 49 -6.05 -5.62 0.41
C GLY A 49 -6.18 -7.06 0.93
N ASP A 50 -5.27 -7.52 1.79
CA ASP A 50 -5.25 -8.89 2.31
C ASP A 50 -5.26 -8.98 3.84
N ASP A 51 -5.47 -7.86 4.53
CA ASP A 51 -5.49 -7.78 5.98
C ASP A 51 -4.13 -8.13 6.62
N VAL A 52 -3.05 -7.71 5.98
CA VAL A 52 -1.64 -7.93 6.41
C VAL A 52 -1.22 -9.41 6.45
N GLY A 53 -1.94 -10.30 5.76
CA GLY A 53 -1.65 -11.73 5.77
C GLY A 53 -0.34 -12.09 5.07
N GLY A 54 -0.09 -11.47 3.91
CA GLY A 54 1.02 -11.86 3.05
C GLY A 54 0.84 -13.25 2.43
N PHE A 55 1.81 -13.69 1.65
CA PHE A 55 1.75 -14.97 0.92
C PHE A 55 2.97 -15.88 1.23
N GLU A 56 3.80 -15.47 2.19
CA GLU A 56 5.03 -16.16 2.58
C GLU A 56 4.74 -17.49 3.31
N THR A 57 3.72 -17.48 4.19
CA THR A 57 3.32 -18.67 4.95
C THR A 57 1.80 -18.86 4.80
N LYS A 58 1.41 -20.03 4.28
CA LYS A 58 -0.03 -20.29 3.99
C LYS A 58 -0.86 -20.67 5.22
N ASP A 59 -0.23 -21.12 6.32
CA ASP A 59 -0.93 -21.78 7.43
C ASP A 59 -0.42 -21.42 8.84
N GLU A 60 0.54 -20.51 9.00
CA GLU A 60 1.03 -20.12 10.32
C GLU A 60 0.48 -18.75 10.73
N ALA A 61 -0.05 -18.71 11.95
CA ALA A 61 -0.37 -17.43 12.59
C ALA A 61 0.92 -16.64 12.73
N VAL A 62 1.07 -15.55 12.01
CA VAL A 62 2.24 -14.68 12.12
C VAL A 62 2.11 -13.90 13.42
N GLU A 63 2.80 -14.36 14.45
CA GLU A 63 2.92 -13.64 15.72
C GLU A 63 4.18 -12.78 15.67
N GLY A 64 4.14 -11.62 16.27
CA GLY A 64 5.33 -10.79 16.51
C GLY A 64 5.27 -9.40 15.89
N GLY A 65 5.56 -8.44 16.72
CA GLY A 65 5.82 -7.04 16.57
C GLY A 65 5.35 -6.35 15.28
N GLY A 66 4.43 -5.46 15.40
CA GLY A 66 3.85 -4.70 14.31
C GLY A 66 2.33 -4.61 14.45
N ILE A 67 1.73 -3.73 13.70
CA ILE A 67 0.28 -3.66 13.62
C ILE A 67 -0.14 -4.78 12.66
N MET A 68 -0.51 -5.91 13.22
CA MET A 68 -1.30 -6.90 12.52
C MET A 68 -2.72 -6.33 12.45
N ALA A 69 -3.18 -5.98 11.26
CA ALA A 69 -4.58 -5.66 11.10
C ALA A 69 -5.36 -6.94 11.43
N THR A 70 -6.32 -6.80 12.29
CA THR A 70 -7.14 -7.91 12.78
C THR A 70 -8.52 -7.84 12.15
N GLY A 71 -8.58 -7.48 10.88
CA GLY A 71 -9.79 -7.61 10.12
C GLY A 71 -9.91 -9.06 9.65
N ASN A 72 -11.08 -9.55 9.51
CA ASN A 72 -11.37 -10.79 8.81
C ASN A 72 -12.54 -10.50 7.88
N TYR A 73 -12.35 -9.47 7.04
CA TYR A 73 -13.40 -9.01 6.18
C TYR A 73 -13.59 -9.94 4.98
N PRO A 74 -14.82 -10.13 4.53
CA PRO A 74 -15.10 -10.89 3.33
C PRO A 74 -14.47 -10.22 2.10
N GLY A 75 -13.82 -11.02 1.26
CA GLY A 75 -13.24 -10.52 0.00
C GLY A 75 -11.81 -10.01 0.11
N LYS A 76 -11.13 -10.21 1.24
CA LYS A 76 -9.69 -9.95 1.31
C LYS A 76 -8.94 -10.78 0.27
N ALA A 77 -7.88 -10.22 -0.31
CA ALA A 77 -7.05 -10.89 -1.29
C ALA A 77 -6.40 -12.16 -0.68
N ARG A 78 -6.43 -13.26 -1.41
CA ARG A 78 -5.92 -14.56 -0.99
C ARG A 78 -4.62 -14.93 -1.70
N ASN A 79 -4.26 -14.17 -2.71
CA ASN A 79 -3.08 -14.32 -3.54
C ASN A 79 -2.70 -13.00 -4.21
N ALA A 80 -1.53 -12.96 -4.83
CA ALA A 80 -1.00 -11.76 -5.44
C ALA A 80 -1.85 -11.24 -6.61
N ASP A 81 -2.53 -12.12 -7.36
CA ASP A 81 -3.39 -11.71 -8.47
C ASP A 81 -4.63 -10.96 -7.99
N GLU A 82 -5.27 -11.47 -6.94
CA GLU A 82 -6.41 -10.78 -6.31
C GLU A 82 -5.97 -9.43 -5.72
N LEU A 83 -4.82 -9.40 -5.06
CA LEU A 83 -4.29 -8.17 -4.49
C LEU A 83 -3.95 -7.12 -5.57
N ARG A 84 -3.37 -7.54 -6.69
CA ARG A 84 -3.12 -6.66 -7.84
C ARG A 84 -4.42 -6.08 -8.42
N GLN A 85 -5.49 -6.88 -8.48
CA GLN A 85 -6.80 -6.41 -8.93
C GLN A 85 -7.37 -5.35 -7.99
N ASP A 86 -7.27 -5.56 -6.69
CA ASP A 86 -7.77 -4.63 -5.68
C ASP A 86 -6.98 -3.31 -5.71
N ILE A 87 -5.64 -3.37 -5.74
CA ILE A 87 -4.79 -2.18 -5.88
C ILE A 87 -5.12 -1.42 -7.18
N LYS A 88 -5.26 -2.16 -8.30
CA LYS A 88 -5.63 -1.54 -9.58
C LYS A 88 -6.96 -0.82 -9.49
N LYS A 89 -7.95 -1.44 -8.83
CA LYS A 89 -9.24 -0.81 -8.60
C LYS A 89 -9.14 0.47 -7.79
N VAL A 90 -8.31 0.50 -6.76
CA VAL A 90 -8.06 1.72 -5.97
C VAL A 90 -7.39 2.78 -6.84
N CYS A 91 -6.36 2.42 -7.62
CA CYS A 91 -5.69 3.35 -8.54
C CYS A 91 -6.67 3.96 -9.56
N ASP A 92 -7.64 3.20 -10.05
CA ASP A 92 -8.65 3.68 -11.00
C ASP A 92 -9.64 4.68 -10.38
N LEU A 93 -9.74 4.70 -9.06
CA LEU A 93 -10.64 5.60 -8.32
C LEU A 93 -9.94 6.87 -7.83
N LEU A 94 -8.61 6.90 -7.82
CA LEU A 94 -7.81 8.01 -7.31
C LEU A 94 -7.23 8.82 -8.47
N PRO A 95 -7.26 10.15 -8.39
CA PRO A 95 -6.57 10.99 -9.37
C PRO A 95 -5.07 11.02 -9.12
N GLY A 96 -4.31 11.42 -10.14
CA GLY A 96 -2.86 11.59 -10.07
C GLY A 96 -2.05 10.30 -10.22
N PRO A 97 -0.72 10.39 -10.19
CA PRO A 97 0.16 9.25 -10.33
C PRO A 97 0.14 8.37 -9.09
N GLN A 98 0.10 7.05 -9.29
CA GLN A 98 0.03 6.08 -8.22
C GLN A 98 1.29 5.22 -8.15
N ARG A 99 1.58 4.74 -6.94
CA ARG A 99 2.61 3.76 -6.63
C ARG A 99 2.01 2.68 -5.74
N ALA A 100 2.59 1.50 -5.72
CA ALA A 100 2.23 0.43 -4.80
C ALA A 100 3.45 0.08 -3.93
N ASN A 101 3.29 0.10 -2.62
CA ASN A 101 4.32 -0.31 -1.68
C ASN A 101 4.16 -1.79 -1.39
N ILE A 102 5.10 -2.59 -1.90
CA ILE A 102 5.09 -4.05 -1.79
C ILE A 102 6.02 -4.47 -0.65
N HIS A 103 5.50 -5.30 0.23
CA HIS A 103 6.26 -5.88 1.33
C HIS A 103 6.95 -7.19 0.92
N ALA A 104 8.02 -7.58 1.61
CA ALA A 104 8.77 -8.79 1.33
C ALA A 104 7.89 -10.05 1.32
N PHE A 105 6.95 -10.17 2.25
CA PHE A 105 6.07 -11.34 2.35
C PHE A 105 4.96 -11.41 1.29
N TYR A 106 4.93 -10.49 0.31
CA TYR A 106 4.13 -10.58 -0.92
C TYR A 106 4.93 -11.13 -2.11
N CYS A 107 6.09 -11.72 -1.87
CA CYS A 107 6.87 -12.42 -2.89
C CYS A 107 6.08 -13.60 -3.48
N GLU A 108 6.39 -13.94 -4.72
CA GLU A 108 5.77 -15.03 -5.47
C GLU A 108 6.85 -16.10 -5.75
N THR A 109 7.03 -17.01 -4.80
CA THR A 109 8.06 -18.06 -4.86
C THR A 109 7.51 -19.41 -5.34
N GLY A 110 6.24 -19.47 -5.73
CA GLY A 110 5.55 -20.71 -6.09
C GLY A 110 5.40 -21.64 -4.88
N ASP A 111 5.89 -22.87 -5.02
CA ASP A 111 5.87 -23.86 -3.94
C ASP A 111 7.17 -23.88 -3.13
N GLN A 112 8.09 -22.95 -3.38
CA GLN A 112 9.37 -22.87 -2.67
C GLN A 112 9.23 -22.00 -1.42
N VAL A 113 9.80 -22.46 -0.31
CA VAL A 113 10.00 -21.64 0.89
C VAL A 113 11.32 -20.93 0.74
N VAL A 114 11.30 -19.61 0.65
CA VAL A 114 12.47 -18.74 0.52
C VAL A 114 12.52 -17.81 1.73
N ALA A 115 13.64 -17.81 2.45
CA ALA A 115 13.81 -16.91 3.59
C ALA A 115 13.86 -15.45 3.13
N ARG A 116 13.47 -14.51 4.00
CA ARG A 116 13.40 -13.09 3.64
C ARG A 116 14.73 -12.49 3.22
N ASP A 117 15.82 -12.93 3.82
CA ASP A 117 17.20 -12.54 3.47
C ASP A 117 17.71 -13.18 2.16
N GLU A 118 17.00 -14.19 1.64
CA GLU A 118 17.30 -14.85 0.37
C GLU A 118 16.41 -14.37 -0.80
N LEU A 119 15.48 -13.44 -0.53
CA LEU A 119 14.61 -12.89 -1.55
C LEU A 119 15.41 -12.11 -2.61
N LYS A 120 14.99 -12.27 -3.85
CA LYS A 120 15.62 -11.66 -5.03
C LYS A 120 14.55 -10.96 -5.89
N PRO A 121 14.95 -10.05 -6.79
CA PRO A 121 14.01 -9.36 -7.68
C PRO A 121 13.14 -10.31 -8.52
N GLU A 122 13.63 -11.49 -8.87
CA GLU A 122 12.87 -12.49 -9.62
C GLU A 122 11.61 -12.97 -8.90
N HIS A 123 11.59 -12.97 -7.56
CA HIS A 123 10.41 -13.32 -6.76
C HIS A 123 9.30 -12.25 -6.82
N PHE A 124 9.59 -11.11 -7.43
CA PHE A 124 8.66 -9.99 -7.64
C PHE A 124 8.42 -9.71 -9.13
N SER A 125 8.81 -10.62 -10.02
CA SER A 125 8.76 -10.41 -11.48
C SER A 125 7.35 -10.07 -11.97
N ASN A 126 6.32 -10.73 -11.44
CA ASN A 126 4.93 -10.45 -11.81
C ASN A 126 4.48 -9.08 -11.31
N TRP A 127 4.90 -8.66 -10.12
CA TRP A 127 4.66 -7.30 -9.61
C TRP A 127 5.31 -6.25 -10.49
N ILE A 128 6.55 -6.49 -10.92
CA ILE A 128 7.30 -5.58 -11.80
C ILE A 128 6.62 -5.49 -13.17
N ALA A 129 6.20 -6.64 -13.74
CA ALA A 129 5.49 -6.67 -15.02
C ALA A 129 4.16 -5.90 -14.93
N TRP A 130 3.37 -6.18 -13.89
CA TRP A 130 2.09 -5.53 -13.63
C TRP A 130 2.24 -4.00 -13.43
N GLY A 131 3.23 -3.57 -12.65
CA GLY A 131 3.50 -2.15 -12.44
C GLY A 131 3.83 -1.41 -13.74
N LYS A 132 4.64 -2.04 -14.61
CA LYS A 132 4.97 -1.52 -15.94
C LYS A 132 3.75 -1.46 -16.85
N GLU A 133 2.95 -2.51 -16.90
CA GLU A 133 1.74 -2.59 -17.73
C GLU A 133 0.73 -1.49 -17.37
N HIS A 134 0.57 -1.22 -16.09
CA HIS A 134 -0.43 -0.27 -15.60
C HIS A 134 0.12 1.13 -15.30
N ASN A 135 1.41 1.38 -15.56
CA ASN A 135 2.09 2.62 -15.23
C ASN A 135 2.00 2.97 -13.74
N ILE A 136 2.07 1.96 -12.87
CA ILE A 136 2.09 2.09 -11.41
C ILE A 136 3.52 1.88 -10.93
N GLY A 137 4.08 2.88 -10.24
CA GLY A 137 5.39 2.76 -9.63
C GLY A 137 5.39 1.73 -8.50
N LEU A 138 6.52 1.09 -8.24
CA LEU A 138 6.65 0.19 -7.11
C LEU A 138 7.62 0.75 -6.08
N ASP A 139 7.27 0.60 -4.82
CA ASP A 139 8.14 0.80 -3.67
C ASP A 139 8.27 -0.54 -2.94
N PHE A 140 9.39 -0.76 -2.27
CA PHE A 140 9.65 -2.01 -1.57
C PHE A 140 9.87 -1.75 -0.08
N ASN A 141 9.25 -2.59 0.74
CA ASN A 141 9.45 -2.62 2.18
C ASN A 141 9.99 -4.01 2.58
N PRO A 142 11.17 -4.08 3.21
CA PRO A 142 11.77 -5.36 3.60
C PRO A 142 10.99 -6.11 4.69
N THR A 143 10.03 -5.47 5.34
CA THR A 143 9.16 -6.10 6.34
C THR A 143 9.92 -6.61 7.55
N TYR A 144 10.49 -5.71 8.33
CA TYR A 144 11.24 -6.04 9.56
C TYR A 144 10.34 -6.39 10.75
N PHE A 145 9.19 -6.99 10.49
CA PHE A 145 8.19 -7.40 11.48
C PHE A 145 7.47 -8.68 11.01
N ALA A 146 6.60 -9.22 11.86
CA ALA A 146 5.81 -10.41 11.54
C ALA A 146 6.71 -11.57 11.03
N HIS A 147 7.73 -11.93 11.83
CA HIS A 147 8.66 -13.01 11.53
C HIS A 147 9.04 -13.73 12.83
N PRO A 148 9.25 -15.06 12.84
CA PRO A 148 9.63 -15.81 14.04
C PRO A 148 10.86 -15.26 14.77
N LYS A 149 11.83 -14.71 14.04
CA LYS A 149 13.02 -14.07 14.64
C LYS A 149 12.73 -12.69 15.25
N ALA A 150 11.55 -12.13 15.06
CA ALA A 150 11.10 -10.85 15.61
C ALA A 150 10.01 -11.01 16.68
N ASN A 151 9.87 -12.19 17.29
CA ASN A 151 8.81 -12.52 18.24
C ASN A 151 8.80 -11.62 19.49
N ASP A 152 9.93 -11.05 19.88
CA ASP A 152 10.04 -10.08 20.96
C ASP A 152 9.80 -8.62 20.51
N GLY A 153 9.42 -8.42 19.26
CA GLY A 153 9.17 -7.12 18.66
C GLY A 153 10.43 -6.37 18.19
N PHE A 154 11.61 -6.95 18.37
CA PHE A 154 12.86 -6.33 17.93
C PHE A 154 13.31 -6.91 16.58
N THR A 155 13.92 -6.05 15.76
CA THR A 155 14.49 -6.36 14.44
C THR A 155 15.91 -5.79 14.38
N LEU A 156 16.13 -4.70 13.65
CA LEU A 156 17.44 -4.05 13.54
C LEU A 156 18.02 -3.57 14.87
N GLY A 157 17.20 -3.32 15.89
CA GLY A 157 17.61 -2.95 17.25
C GLY A 157 17.80 -4.13 18.21
N HIS A 158 17.71 -5.38 17.74
CA HIS A 158 17.80 -6.56 18.61
C HIS A 158 19.19 -6.68 19.26
N PRO A 159 19.29 -7.03 20.57
CA PRO A 159 20.57 -7.20 21.25
C PRO A 159 21.40 -8.36 20.65
N ASN A 160 20.78 -9.44 20.17
CA ASN A 160 21.48 -10.51 19.45
C ASN A 160 21.84 -10.07 18.02
N LYS A 161 23.15 -10.14 17.72
CA LYS A 161 23.69 -9.76 16.42
C LYS A 161 23.15 -10.63 15.28
N GLU A 162 22.94 -11.92 15.47
CA GLU A 162 22.43 -12.83 14.43
C GLU A 162 21.02 -12.45 13.96
N ILE A 163 20.20 -11.92 14.87
CA ILE A 163 18.86 -11.43 14.52
C ILE A 163 18.95 -10.09 13.76
N ARG A 164 19.89 -9.22 14.13
CA ARG A 164 20.07 -7.95 13.40
C ARG A 164 20.64 -8.16 11.99
N ASP A 165 21.48 -9.18 11.82
CA ASP A 165 22.14 -9.45 10.53
C ASP A 165 21.22 -10.20 9.55
N PHE A 166 20.13 -10.81 10.04
CA PHE A 166 19.09 -11.45 9.22
C PHE A 166 18.17 -10.40 8.60
#